data_cfe35447205647f3208a6c28c2ca7939
#
_entry.id   cfe35447205647f3208a6c28c2ca7939
#
_cell.length_a   1.000
_cell.length_b   1.000
_cell.length_c   1.000
_cell.angle_alpha   90.00
_cell.angle_beta   90.00
_cell.angle_gamma   90.00
#
_symmetry.space_group_name_H-M   'P 1'
#
loop_
_entity.id
_entity.type
_entity.pdbx_description
1 polymer ?
#
loop_
_entity_poly.entity_id
_entity_poly.type
_entity_poly.pdbx_seq_one_letter_code
_entity_poly.pdbx_strand_id
1 'polypeptide(L)'
;MRGRAKSLVGVAVLVAACLLAAFAHGERTQHGNLIVTLDGRFSPLTLPRDRPAPVSVRLDAGLETADGEVLPRVTQVELGIPGQGVITTRGLPVCSPRRIRDATTAKALQACRPALIGRGRMIAQVKIPHQAPFTVRARLLAFNGRVDGQRAVIVHGVSARPPTSVVLPFLFRLRPGRFGTVLVAHLPRTLGPWPRFARFQMDLSRRYRHRGRQLSYLSASCPIPKRFTAGFFSFAKATFTLANGERVSTGIARGCRAR
;
A
#
# COMPACT_ATOMS: atom_id res chain seq x y z
N MET A 1 -21.56 36.25 -36.35
CA MET A 1 -21.01 36.13 -34.98
C MET A 1 -21.29 34.78 -34.28
N ARG A 2 -22.00 33.79 -34.89
CA ARG A 2 -22.35 32.49 -34.28
C ARG A 2 -21.22 31.42 -34.33
N GLY A 3 -20.18 31.56 -35.14
CA GLY A 3 -19.13 30.55 -35.30
C GLY A 3 -18.05 30.56 -34.19
N ARG A 4 -17.73 31.74 -33.64
CA ARG A 4 -16.68 31.89 -32.60
C ARG A 4 -17.05 31.37 -31.24
N ALA A 5 -18.34 31.37 -30.88
CA ALA A 5 -18.82 30.83 -29.59
C ALA A 5 -18.72 29.30 -29.51
N LYS A 6 -18.99 28.59 -30.63
CA LYS A 6 -18.91 27.11 -30.69
C LYS A 6 -17.47 26.60 -30.56
N SER A 7 -16.48 27.35 -31.11
CA SER A 7 -15.06 27.02 -31.04
C SER A 7 -14.51 27.16 -29.60
N LEU A 8 -14.93 28.21 -28.86
CA LEU A 8 -14.50 28.45 -27.47
C LEU A 8 -15.05 27.39 -26.51
N VAL A 9 -16.28 26.94 -26.71
CA VAL A 9 -16.87 25.87 -25.90
C VAL A 9 -16.15 24.54 -26.12
N GLY A 10 -15.80 24.22 -27.36
CA GLY A 10 -15.05 23.01 -27.69
C GLY A 10 -13.65 22.96 -27.05
N VAL A 11 -12.93 24.10 -27.08
CA VAL A 11 -11.61 24.20 -26.44
C VAL A 11 -11.70 24.13 -24.92
N ALA A 12 -12.69 24.76 -24.30
CA ALA A 12 -12.89 24.70 -22.85
C ALA A 12 -13.22 23.28 -22.35
N VAL A 13 -14.03 22.50 -23.12
CA VAL A 13 -14.34 21.10 -22.80
C VAL A 13 -13.11 20.20 -22.94
N LEU A 14 -12.27 20.43 -23.98
CA LEU A 14 -11.05 19.66 -24.18
C LEU A 14 -10.02 19.94 -23.08
N VAL A 15 -9.84 21.19 -22.67
CA VAL A 15 -8.94 21.56 -21.57
C VAL A 15 -9.42 20.97 -20.23
N ALA A 16 -10.73 21.00 -19.96
CA ALA A 16 -11.30 20.39 -18.76
C ALA A 16 -11.13 18.87 -18.74
N ALA A 17 -11.26 18.19 -19.90
CA ALA A 17 -11.04 16.74 -20.01
C ALA A 17 -9.55 16.39 -19.81
N CYS A 18 -8.61 17.17 -20.33
CA CYS A 18 -7.17 16.97 -20.11
C CYS A 18 -6.77 17.17 -18.65
N LEU A 19 -7.36 18.14 -17.95
CA LEU A 19 -7.09 18.37 -16.53
C LEU A 19 -7.60 17.24 -15.65
N LEU A 20 -8.73 16.61 -16.00
CA LEU A 20 -9.27 15.47 -15.28
C LEU A 20 -8.46 14.17 -15.48
N ALA A 21 -7.84 14.00 -16.65
CA ALA A 21 -6.98 12.83 -16.93
C ALA A 21 -5.64 12.87 -16.17
N ALA A 22 -5.12 14.05 -15.85
CA ALA A 22 -3.84 14.20 -15.15
C ALA A 22 -3.85 13.68 -13.70
N PHE A 23 -5.01 13.45 -13.07
CA PHE A 23 -5.13 13.04 -11.67
C PHE A 23 -5.27 11.52 -11.44
N ALA A 24 -5.27 10.72 -12.49
CA ALA A 24 -5.46 9.27 -12.40
C ALA A 24 -4.15 8.47 -12.34
N HIS A 25 -2.98 9.10 -12.47
CA HIS A 25 -1.70 8.41 -12.52
C HIS A 25 -1.09 8.27 -11.11
N GLY A 26 -0.45 7.11 -10.87
CA GLY A 26 0.39 6.91 -9.70
C GLY A 26 1.57 7.90 -9.71
N GLU A 27 2.04 8.26 -8.52
CA GLU A 27 3.24 9.11 -8.43
C GLU A 27 4.49 8.32 -8.77
N ARG A 28 5.36 8.92 -9.56
CA ARG A 28 6.67 8.42 -9.94
C ARG A 28 7.70 9.48 -9.56
N THR A 29 8.54 9.16 -8.58
CA THR A 29 9.57 10.07 -8.09
C THR A 29 10.93 9.46 -8.37
N GLN A 30 11.81 10.22 -9.02
CA GLN A 30 13.18 9.79 -9.30
C GLN A 30 14.13 10.34 -8.25
N HIS A 31 15.01 9.47 -7.73
CA HIS A 31 16.09 9.77 -6.81
C HIS A 31 17.39 9.21 -7.43
N GLY A 32 18.18 10.07 -8.08
CA GLY A 32 19.33 9.63 -8.87
C GLY A 32 18.92 8.61 -9.94
N ASN A 33 19.51 7.42 -9.92
CA ASN A 33 19.17 6.32 -10.81
C ASN A 33 17.93 5.51 -10.37
N LEU A 34 17.43 5.72 -9.13
CA LEU A 34 16.32 4.97 -8.60
C LEU A 34 14.99 5.69 -8.79
N ILE A 35 14.00 4.98 -9.30
CA ILE A 35 12.63 5.46 -9.48
C ILE A 35 11.73 4.74 -8.49
N VAL A 36 11.03 5.52 -7.68
CA VAL A 36 10.03 5.05 -6.72
C VAL A 36 8.65 5.29 -7.31
N THR A 37 7.86 4.25 -7.44
CA THR A 37 6.47 4.33 -7.88
C THR A 37 5.53 4.06 -6.71
N LEU A 38 4.46 4.84 -6.60
CA LEU A 38 3.37 4.60 -5.66
C LEU A 38 2.05 4.93 -6.33
N ASP A 39 1.16 3.98 -6.35
CA ASP A 39 -0.23 4.18 -6.75
C ASP A 39 -1.15 3.62 -5.66
N GLY A 40 -2.39 4.09 -5.64
CA GLY A 40 -3.36 3.59 -4.70
C GLY A 40 -4.73 4.20 -4.93
N ARG A 41 -5.75 3.47 -4.49
CA ARG A 41 -7.14 3.91 -4.55
C ARG A 41 -7.92 3.37 -3.35
N PHE A 42 -8.99 4.05 -3.03
CA PHE A 42 -9.94 3.58 -2.03
C PHE A 42 -11.37 3.66 -2.58
N SER A 43 -12.26 2.92 -1.98
CA SER A 43 -13.68 2.87 -2.34
C SER A 43 -14.52 2.65 -1.08
N PRO A 44 -15.66 3.37 -0.93
CA PRO A 44 -16.24 4.36 -1.82
C PRO A 44 -15.49 5.70 -1.78
N LEU A 45 -15.60 6.52 -2.84
CA LEU A 45 -15.02 7.86 -2.90
C LEU A 45 -15.87 8.90 -2.14
N THR A 46 -17.16 8.63 -1.91
CA THR A 46 -18.06 9.50 -1.15
C THR A 46 -18.05 9.08 0.32
N LEU A 47 -17.54 9.96 1.18
CA LEU A 47 -17.31 9.70 2.61
C LEU A 47 -17.94 10.81 3.48
N PRO A 48 -18.29 10.53 4.74
CA PRO A 48 -18.63 11.58 5.71
C PRO A 48 -17.44 12.52 5.95
N ARG A 49 -17.72 13.78 6.33
CA ARG A 49 -16.69 14.79 6.58
C ARG A 49 -15.90 14.52 7.85
N ASP A 50 -16.58 14.24 8.93
CA ASP A 50 -16.12 14.29 10.31
C ASP A 50 -16.05 12.92 11.00
N ARG A 51 -16.65 11.88 10.40
CA ARG A 51 -16.65 10.53 10.95
C ARG A 51 -16.11 9.50 9.95
N PRO A 52 -15.24 8.59 10.39
CA PRO A 52 -14.73 7.53 9.51
C PRO A 52 -15.83 6.57 9.05
N ALA A 53 -15.87 6.27 7.77
CA ALA A 53 -16.73 5.25 7.16
C ALA A 53 -15.90 4.13 6.55
N PRO A 54 -16.42 2.89 6.47
CA PRO A 54 -15.72 1.74 5.91
C PRO A 54 -15.22 1.99 4.49
N VAL A 55 -13.94 1.68 4.24
CA VAL A 55 -13.33 1.74 2.91
C VAL A 55 -12.58 0.45 2.60
N SER A 56 -12.48 0.16 1.31
CA SER A 56 -11.51 -0.77 0.75
C SER A 56 -10.34 0.02 0.17
N VAL A 57 -9.12 -0.48 0.32
CA VAL A 57 -7.89 0.19 -0.16
C VAL A 57 -7.12 -0.77 -1.04
N ARG A 58 -6.67 -0.28 -2.19
CA ARG A 58 -5.63 -0.91 -3.00
C ARG A 58 -4.40 -0.02 -2.98
N LEU A 59 -3.24 -0.63 -2.75
CA LEU A 59 -1.92 0.00 -2.85
C LEU A 59 -1.05 -0.78 -3.83
N ASP A 60 -0.26 -0.06 -4.60
CA ASP A 60 0.74 -0.57 -5.52
C ASP A 60 2.00 0.29 -5.34
N ALA A 61 3.11 -0.32 -4.94
CA ALA A 61 4.37 0.39 -4.76
C ALA A 61 5.52 -0.41 -5.40
N GLY A 62 6.46 0.30 -6.01
CA GLY A 62 7.56 -0.32 -6.72
C GLY A 62 8.83 0.52 -6.72
N LEU A 63 9.91 -0.17 -7.08
CA LEU A 63 11.23 0.39 -7.36
C LEU A 63 11.66 -0.06 -8.74
N GLU A 64 12.23 0.86 -9.50
CA GLU A 64 12.83 0.63 -10.81
C GLU A 64 14.16 1.40 -10.87
N THR A 65 15.10 0.98 -11.69
CA THR A 65 16.29 1.76 -12.04
C THR A 65 16.08 2.41 -13.40
N ALA A 66 16.53 3.65 -13.57
CA ALA A 66 16.34 4.39 -14.82
C ALA A 66 17.11 3.79 -16.01
N ASP A 67 18.23 3.13 -15.73
CA ASP A 67 19.09 2.45 -16.69
C ASP A 67 18.77 0.95 -16.87
N GLY A 68 17.79 0.42 -16.14
CA GLY A 68 17.44 -1.02 -16.18
C GLY A 68 18.39 -1.93 -15.40
N GLU A 69 19.35 -1.36 -14.66
CA GLU A 69 20.30 -2.11 -13.85
C GLU A 69 19.64 -2.82 -12.67
N VAL A 70 20.45 -3.61 -11.95
CA VAL A 70 19.98 -4.38 -10.80
C VAL A 70 19.54 -3.46 -9.68
N LEU A 71 18.33 -3.68 -9.18
CA LEU A 71 17.76 -2.93 -8.06
C LEU A 71 18.65 -2.98 -6.82
N PRO A 72 18.78 -1.89 -6.05
CA PRO A 72 19.45 -1.89 -4.77
C PRO A 72 18.69 -2.75 -3.75
N ARG A 73 19.41 -3.24 -2.74
CA ARG A 73 18.78 -4.01 -1.65
C ARG A 73 18.05 -3.06 -0.70
N VAL A 74 16.76 -3.31 -0.52
CA VAL A 74 15.94 -2.65 0.50
C VAL A 74 16.10 -3.40 1.82
N THR A 75 16.28 -2.66 2.91
CA THR A 75 16.39 -3.19 4.28
C THR A 75 15.15 -2.89 5.11
N GLN A 76 14.44 -1.80 4.81
CA GLN A 76 13.24 -1.40 5.52
C GLN A 76 12.22 -0.78 4.56
N VAL A 77 10.95 -1.04 4.81
CA VAL A 77 9.81 -0.42 4.13
C VAL A 77 8.93 0.25 5.17
N GLU A 78 8.57 1.51 4.92
CA GLU A 78 7.61 2.25 5.72
C GLU A 78 6.42 2.66 4.85
N LEU A 79 5.20 2.46 5.38
CA LEU A 79 3.95 2.90 4.76
C LEU A 79 3.24 3.88 5.68
N GLY A 80 3.23 5.15 5.33
CA GLY A 80 2.55 6.22 6.06
C GLY A 80 1.06 6.26 5.72
N ILE A 81 0.23 6.27 6.76
CA ILE A 81 -1.23 6.36 6.69
C ILE A 81 -1.63 7.73 7.24
N PRO A 82 -2.39 8.51 6.47
CA PRO A 82 -2.78 9.86 6.87
C PRO A 82 -3.79 9.86 8.02
N GLY A 83 -3.88 10.97 8.75
CA GLY A 83 -4.69 11.07 9.97
C GLY A 83 -6.19 10.83 9.78
N GLN A 84 -6.75 11.04 8.58
CA GLN A 84 -8.14 10.73 8.26
C GLN A 84 -8.39 9.23 7.99
N GLY A 85 -7.34 8.43 7.85
CA GLY A 85 -7.41 6.97 7.74
C GLY A 85 -7.35 6.31 9.12
N VAL A 86 -8.29 5.43 9.41
CA VAL A 86 -8.38 4.72 10.69
C VAL A 86 -8.27 3.22 10.49
N ILE A 87 -7.39 2.59 11.27
CA ILE A 87 -7.25 1.13 11.32
C ILE A 87 -7.85 0.60 12.62
N THR A 88 -8.94 -0.16 12.51
CA THR A 88 -9.65 -0.76 13.65
C THR A 88 -9.35 -2.26 13.72
N THR A 89 -8.77 -2.69 14.86
CA THR A 89 -8.47 -4.10 15.12
C THR A 89 -9.30 -4.69 16.28
N ARG A 90 -10.16 -3.89 16.92
CA ARG A 90 -11.00 -4.33 18.05
C ARG A 90 -11.90 -5.49 17.63
N GLY A 91 -11.83 -6.62 18.34
CA GLY A 91 -12.64 -7.81 18.06
C GLY A 91 -12.26 -8.59 16.81
N LEU A 92 -11.23 -8.16 16.08
CA LEU A 92 -10.70 -8.93 14.95
C LEU A 92 -9.68 -9.96 15.47
N PRO A 93 -9.81 -11.23 15.09
CA PRO A 93 -8.84 -12.26 15.45
C PRO A 93 -7.40 -11.89 15.05
N VAL A 94 -6.44 -12.49 15.74
CA VAL A 94 -5.01 -12.22 15.59
C VAL A 94 -4.32 -13.45 15.02
N CYS A 95 -3.49 -13.26 13.99
CA CYS A 95 -2.58 -14.28 13.47
C CYS A 95 -1.18 -14.06 14.06
N SER A 96 -0.55 -15.12 14.57
CA SER A 96 0.85 -15.09 14.98
C SER A 96 1.76 -15.45 13.80
N PRO A 97 2.90 -14.78 13.60
CA PRO A 97 3.91 -15.14 12.60
C PRO A 97 4.36 -16.60 12.69
N ARG A 98 4.49 -17.14 13.90
CA ARG A 98 4.92 -18.54 14.14
C ARG A 98 3.98 -19.57 13.54
N ARG A 99 2.66 -19.27 13.47
CA ARG A 99 1.65 -20.22 12.94
C ARG A 99 1.69 -20.37 11.42
N ILE A 100 2.29 -19.41 10.71
CA ILE A 100 2.32 -19.36 9.25
C ILE A 100 3.74 -19.32 8.67
N ARG A 101 4.76 -19.42 9.54
CA ARG A 101 6.13 -19.59 9.09
C ARG A 101 6.21 -20.88 8.28
N ASP A 102 6.90 -20.83 7.13
CA ASP A 102 7.10 -21.97 6.22
C ASP A 102 5.81 -22.61 5.68
N ALA A 103 4.67 -21.94 5.85
CA ALA A 103 3.39 -22.42 5.37
C ALA A 103 3.19 -22.14 3.88
N THR A 104 2.50 -23.04 3.19
CA THR A 104 1.91 -22.72 1.88
C THR A 104 0.76 -21.71 2.05
N THR A 105 0.33 -21.08 0.96
CA THR A 105 -0.84 -20.17 0.97
C THR A 105 -2.09 -20.86 1.56
N ALA A 106 -2.33 -22.14 1.23
CA ALA A 106 -3.48 -22.91 1.74
C ALA A 106 -3.37 -23.14 3.25
N LYS A 107 -2.21 -23.59 3.76
CA LYS A 107 -1.96 -23.79 5.19
C LYS A 107 -2.05 -22.49 5.97
N ALA A 108 -1.51 -21.37 5.46
CA ALA A 108 -1.62 -20.07 6.10
C ALA A 108 -3.08 -19.59 6.20
N LEU A 109 -3.89 -19.80 5.15
CA LEU A 109 -5.32 -19.51 5.19
C LEU A 109 -6.05 -20.40 6.20
N GLN A 110 -5.77 -21.68 6.23
CA GLN A 110 -6.37 -22.60 7.21
C GLN A 110 -6.07 -22.15 8.65
N ALA A 111 -4.81 -21.80 8.94
CA ALA A 111 -4.37 -21.41 10.27
C ALA A 111 -4.90 -20.04 10.73
N CYS A 112 -5.06 -19.08 9.82
CA CYS A 112 -5.30 -17.67 10.17
C CYS A 112 -6.44 -17.00 9.39
N ARG A 113 -7.33 -17.75 8.74
CA ARG A 113 -8.44 -17.20 7.93
C ARG A 113 -9.29 -16.15 8.64
N PRO A 114 -9.65 -16.30 9.93
CA PRO A 114 -10.44 -15.28 10.63
C PRO A 114 -9.71 -13.94 10.78
N ALA A 115 -8.37 -13.93 10.80
CA ALA A 115 -7.54 -12.75 10.89
C ALA A 115 -7.20 -12.12 9.51
N LEU A 116 -7.62 -12.72 8.39
CA LEU A 116 -7.31 -12.24 7.05
C LEU A 116 -7.93 -10.86 6.81
N ILE A 117 -7.10 -9.89 6.42
CA ILE A 117 -7.51 -8.51 6.12
C ILE A 117 -7.28 -8.10 4.67
N GLY A 118 -6.48 -8.88 3.92
CA GLY A 118 -6.20 -8.56 2.53
C GLY A 118 -5.44 -9.64 1.79
N ARG A 119 -5.31 -9.42 0.48
CA ARG A 119 -4.59 -10.28 -0.46
C ARG A 119 -3.80 -9.42 -1.42
N GLY A 120 -2.71 -10.00 -1.96
CA GLY A 120 -1.87 -9.25 -2.87
C GLY A 120 -0.91 -10.12 -3.65
N ARG A 121 0.06 -9.45 -4.27
CA ARG A 121 1.17 -10.06 -5.00
C ARG A 121 2.42 -9.21 -4.86
N MET A 122 3.56 -9.82 -4.98
CA MET A 122 4.87 -9.18 -4.97
C MET A 122 5.71 -9.68 -6.12
N ILE A 123 6.56 -8.81 -6.63
CA ILE A 123 7.62 -9.11 -7.58
C ILE A 123 8.94 -8.75 -6.91
N ALA A 124 9.89 -9.68 -6.95
CA ALA A 124 11.26 -9.46 -6.55
C ALA A 124 12.19 -9.83 -7.70
N GLN A 125 13.27 -9.09 -7.86
CA GLN A 125 14.40 -9.46 -8.71
C GLN A 125 15.40 -10.23 -7.83
N VAL A 126 15.95 -11.32 -8.32
CA VAL A 126 16.97 -12.10 -7.62
C VAL A 126 18.26 -12.02 -8.44
N LYS A 127 19.34 -11.53 -7.80
CA LYS A 127 20.67 -11.43 -8.38
C LYS A 127 21.61 -12.36 -7.63
N ILE A 128 21.94 -13.50 -8.24
CA ILE A 128 22.96 -14.44 -7.76
C ILE A 128 24.26 -14.13 -8.50
N PRO A 129 25.45 -14.22 -7.87
CA PRO A 129 26.72 -14.07 -8.54
C PRO A 129 26.84 -15.00 -9.75
N HIS A 130 27.44 -14.52 -10.82
CA HIS A 130 27.70 -15.26 -12.06
C HIS A 130 26.43 -15.76 -12.78
N GLN A 131 25.24 -15.24 -12.43
CA GLN A 131 23.98 -15.56 -13.12
C GLN A 131 23.26 -14.29 -13.55
N ALA A 132 22.52 -14.36 -14.65
CA ALA A 132 21.62 -13.30 -15.06
C ALA A 132 20.52 -13.10 -13.99
N PRO A 133 20.13 -11.85 -13.69
CA PRO A 133 19.04 -11.59 -12.77
C PRO A 133 17.74 -12.21 -13.27
N PHE A 134 16.95 -12.78 -12.36
CA PHE A 134 15.64 -13.34 -12.71
C PHE A 134 14.55 -12.82 -11.77
N THR A 135 13.32 -12.90 -12.24
CA THR A 135 12.14 -12.38 -11.51
C THR A 135 11.43 -13.50 -10.77
N VAL A 136 11.14 -13.24 -9.48
CA VAL A 136 10.32 -14.09 -8.62
C VAL A 136 8.99 -13.39 -8.35
N ARG A 137 7.89 -14.15 -8.52
CA ARG A 137 6.53 -13.69 -8.21
C ARG A 137 6.01 -14.44 -7.00
N ALA A 138 5.49 -13.70 -6.01
CA ALA A 138 4.90 -14.27 -4.81
C ALA A 138 3.43 -13.82 -4.64
N ARG A 139 2.59 -14.73 -4.16
CA ARG A 139 1.25 -14.41 -3.65
C ARG A 139 1.37 -13.92 -2.22
N LEU A 140 0.62 -12.86 -1.90
CA LEU A 140 0.61 -12.26 -0.57
C LEU A 140 -0.74 -12.45 0.11
N LEU A 141 -0.68 -12.74 1.41
CA LEU A 141 -1.81 -12.68 2.33
C LEU A 141 -1.46 -11.68 3.45
N ALA A 142 -2.36 -10.77 3.76
CA ALA A 142 -2.21 -9.85 4.88
C ALA A 142 -3.17 -10.26 6.01
N PHE A 143 -2.65 -10.38 7.22
CA PHE A 143 -3.41 -10.73 8.41
C PHE A 143 -3.29 -9.65 9.48
N ASN A 144 -4.37 -9.42 10.23
CA ASN A 144 -4.28 -8.73 11.49
C ASN A 144 -3.44 -9.57 12.47
N GLY A 145 -2.44 -8.97 13.11
CA GLY A 145 -1.51 -9.70 13.95
C GLY A 145 -0.90 -8.91 15.09
N ARG A 146 -0.06 -9.62 15.85
CA ARG A 146 0.79 -9.04 16.89
C ARG A 146 2.16 -9.70 16.85
N VAL A 147 3.19 -8.93 17.18
CA VAL A 147 4.56 -9.39 17.40
C VAL A 147 5.03 -8.79 18.72
N ASP A 148 5.43 -9.61 19.67
CA ASP A 148 5.89 -9.20 21.00
C ASP A 148 4.94 -8.17 21.66
N GLY A 149 3.65 -8.47 21.63
CA GLY A 149 2.59 -7.61 22.17
C GLY A 149 2.21 -6.41 21.29
N GLN A 150 3.04 -6.00 20.33
CA GLN A 150 2.79 -4.85 19.46
C GLN A 150 1.84 -5.21 18.31
N ARG A 151 0.96 -4.28 17.95
CA ARG A 151 0.08 -4.43 16.78
C ARG A 151 0.91 -4.50 15.50
N ALA A 152 0.52 -5.41 14.61
CA ALA A 152 1.18 -5.58 13.32
C ALA A 152 0.19 -5.97 12.22
N VAL A 153 0.53 -5.67 10.97
CA VAL A 153 0.03 -6.36 9.79
C VAL A 153 1.04 -7.45 9.46
N ILE A 154 0.62 -8.70 9.51
CA ILE A 154 1.48 -9.83 9.15
C ILE A 154 1.27 -10.14 7.68
N VAL A 155 2.27 -9.87 6.87
CA VAL A 155 2.26 -10.22 5.43
C VAL A 155 2.97 -11.55 5.25
N HIS A 156 2.24 -12.52 4.72
CA HIS A 156 2.76 -13.83 4.34
C HIS A 156 2.87 -13.91 2.82
N GLY A 157 4.08 -14.15 2.32
CA GLY A 157 4.39 -14.26 0.90
C GLY A 157 4.82 -15.68 0.54
N VAL A 158 4.27 -16.22 -0.55
CA VAL A 158 4.66 -17.54 -1.08
C VAL A 158 4.96 -17.44 -2.57
N SER A 159 6.16 -17.88 -2.94
CA SER A 159 6.57 -18.10 -4.32
C SER A 159 6.55 -19.60 -4.65
N ALA A 160 6.19 -19.92 -5.89
CA ALA A 160 6.24 -21.30 -6.39
C ALA A 160 7.60 -21.65 -7.03
N ARG A 161 8.28 -20.64 -7.58
CA ARG A 161 9.56 -20.82 -8.29
C ARG A 161 10.52 -19.66 -7.98
N PRO A 162 11.58 -19.88 -7.21
CA PRO A 162 11.82 -21.06 -6.36
C PRO A 162 10.76 -21.17 -5.24
N PRO A 163 10.49 -22.37 -4.72
CA PRO A 163 9.58 -22.53 -3.58
C PRO A 163 10.12 -21.79 -2.36
N THR A 164 9.41 -20.75 -1.93
CA THR A 164 9.86 -19.90 -0.81
C THR A 164 8.64 -19.38 -0.06
N SER A 165 8.72 -19.40 1.27
CA SER A 165 7.74 -18.75 2.16
C SER A 165 8.44 -17.69 2.99
N VAL A 166 7.80 -16.53 3.11
CA VAL A 166 8.32 -15.38 3.88
C VAL A 166 7.19 -14.80 4.72
N VAL A 167 7.49 -14.51 5.97
CA VAL A 167 6.60 -13.76 6.86
C VAL A 167 7.23 -12.43 7.21
N LEU A 168 6.54 -11.34 6.85
CA LEU A 168 7.00 -9.99 7.06
C LEU A 168 6.01 -9.22 7.94
N PRO A 169 6.35 -8.94 9.20
CA PRO A 169 5.54 -8.12 10.07
C PRO A 169 5.76 -6.63 9.79
N PHE A 170 4.68 -5.90 9.54
CA PHE A 170 4.63 -4.45 9.52
C PHE A 170 4.13 -3.96 10.87
N LEU A 171 5.02 -3.43 11.70
CA LEU A 171 4.71 -2.92 13.03
C LEU A 171 4.08 -1.53 12.94
N PHE A 172 3.05 -1.30 13.76
CA PHE A 172 2.45 0.02 13.89
C PHE A 172 3.37 0.94 14.70
N ARG A 173 3.64 2.13 14.17
CA ARG A 173 4.35 3.22 14.85
C ARG A 173 3.51 4.48 14.74
N LEU A 174 3.35 5.20 15.84
CA LEU A 174 2.77 6.53 15.84
C LEU A 174 3.89 7.54 15.60
N ARG A 175 3.65 8.51 14.74
CA ARG A 175 4.57 9.61 14.45
C ARG A 175 3.79 10.92 14.37
N PRO A 176 4.38 12.04 14.79
CA PRO A 176 3.76 13.36 14.58
C PRO A 176 3.67 13.68 13.09
N GLY A 177 2.74 14.58 12.74
CA GLY A 177 2.57 15.11 11.40
C GLY A 177 1.46 14.44 10.57
N ARG A 178 1.47 14.71 9.27
CA ARG A 178 0.42 14.33 8.31
C ARG A 178 0.13 12.82 8.26
N PHE A 179 1.16 11.99 8.43
CA PHE A 179 1.07 10.54 8.45
C PHE A 179 1.24 10.04 9.89
N GLY A 180 0.19 10.22 10.71
CA GLY A 180 0.20 9.91 12.14
C GLY A 180 0.39 8.42 12.47
N THR A 181 0.10 7.51 11.54
CA THR A 181 0.35 6.08 11.67
C THR A 181 1.30 5.63 10.56
N VAL A 182 2.39 4.95 10.94
CA VAL A 182 3.34 4.37 9.99
C VAL A 182 3.46 2.87 10.25
N LEU A 183 3.32 2.08 9.21
CA LEU A 183 3.59 0.65 9.21
C LEU A 183 5.05 0.45 8.81
N VAL A 184 5.85 -0.14 9.68
CA VAL A 184 7.30 -0.34 9.48
C VAL A 184 7.62 -1.83 9.41
N ALA A 185 8.26 -2.26 8.33
CA ALA A 185 8.75 -3.62 8.17
C ALA A 185 10.26 -3.62 7.86
N HIS A 186 10.98 -4.48 8.57
CA HIS A 186 12.39 -4.78 8.26
C HIS A 186 12.44 -6.04 7.41
N LEU A 187 13.10 -5.97 6.26
CA LEU A 187 13.25 -7.13 5.39
C LEU A 187 14.21 -8.14 6.05
N PRO A 188 13.84 -9.43 6.11
CA PRO A 188 14.61 -10.43 6.84
C PRO A 188 15.95 -10.69 6.15
N ARG A 189 17.02 -10.72 6.94
CA ARG A 189 18.36 -11.07 6.47
C ARG A 189 18.50 -12.55 6.10
N THR A 190 17.61 -13.40 6.60
CA THR A 190 17.56 -14.85 6.32
C THR A 190 17.29 -15.19 4.86
N LEU A 191 16.77 -14.26 4.07
CA LEU A 191 16.63 -14.41 2.62
C LEU A 191 17.98 -14.27 1.88
N GLY A 192 19.05 -13.97 2.59
CA GLY A 192 20.36 -13.69 2.00
C GLY A 192 20.42 -12.31 1.31
N PRO A 193 21.54 -12.03 0.61
CA PRO A 193 21.75 -10.75 -0.06
C PRO A 193 21.14 -10.68 -1.47
N TRP A 194 20.52 -11.75 -1.96
CA TRP A 194 20.14 -11.90 -3.36
C TRP A 194 18.83 -11.26 -3.78
N PRO A 195 17.72 -11.32 -2.96
CA PRO A 195 16.45 -10.74 -3.35
C PRO A 195 16.49 -9.20 -3.34
N ARG A 196 15.91 -8.61 -4.37
CA ARG A 196 15.67 -7.18 -4.54
C ARG A 196 14.18 -6.95 -4.64
N PHE A 197 13.65 -6.08 -3.80
CA PHE A 197 12.25 -5.68 -3.89
C PHE A 197 12.03 -4.90 -5.19
N ALA A 198 11.08 -5.33 -6.02
CA ALA A 198 10.72 -4.62 -7.25
C ALA A 198 9.33 -3.99 -7.14
N ARG A 199 8.30 -4.76 -6.78
CA ARG A 199 6.93 -4.25 -6.72
C ARG A 199 6.07 -5.07 -5.78
N PHE A 200 5.12 -4.40 -5.09
CA PHE A 200 4.05 -5.09 -4.40
C PHE A 200 2.70 -4.44 -4.68
N GLN A 201 1.66 -5.27 -4.71
CA GLN A 201 0.26 -4.85 -4.73
C GLN A 201 -0.47 -5.48 -3.56
N MET A 202 -1.36 -4.70 -2.92
CA MET A 202 -2.15 -5.18 -1.79
C MET A 202 -3.57 -4.59 -1.84
N ASP A 203 -4.55 -5.48 -1.76
CA ASP A 203 -5.97 -5.14 -1.60
C ASP A 203 -6.37 -5.44 -0.15
N LEU A 204 -6.85 -4.42 0.55
CA LEU A 204 -7.30 -4.50 1.94
C LEU A 204 -8.78 -4.12 2.01
N SER A 205 -9.65 -5.03 2.51
CA SER A 205 -11.11 -4.80 2.48
C SER A 205 -11.90 -5.60 3.52
N ARG A 206 -11.35 -5.78 4.72
CA ARG A 206 -12.00 -6.60 5.75
C ARG A 206 -13.12 -5.87 6.47
N ARG A 207 -14.37 -6.40 6.38
CA ARG A 207 -15.51 -6.09 7.26
C ARG A 207 -15.79 -7.27 8.17
N TYR A 208 -16.25 -7.01 9.40
CA TYR A 208 -16.54 -8.05 10.39
C TYR A 208 -17.56 -7.57 11.42
N ARG A 209 -18.19 -8.50 12.13
CA ARG A 209 -19.11 -8.20 13.24
C ARG A 209 -18.41 -8.36 14.58
N HIS A 210 -18.64 -7.42 15.48
CA HIS A 210 -18.18 -7.48 16.86
C HIS A 210 -19.23 -6.86 17.79
N ARG A 211 -19.73 -7.63 18.78
CA ARG A 211 -20.77 -7.21 19.71
C ARG A 211 -21.99 -6.59 19.01
N GLY A 212 -22.52 -7.28 18.02
CA GLY A 212 -23.68 -6.84 17.23
C GLY A 212 -23.43 -5.72 16.20
N ARG A 213 -22.27 -5.03 16.27
CA ARG A 213 -21.93 -3.90 15.38
C ARG A 213 -21.10 -4.35 14.18
N GLN A 214 -21.41 -3.79 13.01
CA GLN A 214 -20.61 -3.97 11.80
C GLN A 214 -19.39 -3.05 11.87
N LEU A 215 -18.20 -3.62 11.83
CA LEU A 215 -16.92 -2.90 11.84
C LEU A 215 -16.17 -3.13 10.53
N SER A 216 -15.24 -2.22 10.21
CA SER A 216 -14.30 -2.34 9.12
C SER A 216 -12.87 -2.24 9.64
N TYR A 217 -11.96 -3.04 9.07
CA TYR A 217 -10.54 -2.91 9.36
C TYR A 217 -9.99 -1.54 8.95
N LEU A 218 -10.42 -1.06 7.78
CA LEU A 218 -10.07 0.28 7.28
C LEU A 218 -11.31 1.15 7.21
N SER A 219 -11.18 2.37 7.69
CA SER A 219 -12.20 3.42 7.58
C SER A 219 -11.52 4.75 7.28
N ALA A 220 -12.21 5.65 6.61
CA ALA A 220 -11.72 6.99 6.31
C ALA A 220 -12.85 8.02 6.34
N SER A 221 -12.48 9.29 6.53
CA SER A 221 -13.35 10.46 6.37
C SER A 221 -12.85 11.35 5.22
N CYS A 222 -13.69 12.29 4.77
CA CYS A 222 -13.34 13.30 3.77
C CYS A 222 -13.38 14.70 4.40
N PRO A 223 -12.34 15.14 5.12
CA PRO A 223 -12.34 16.33 5.96
C PRO A 223 -12.13 17.61 5.13
N ILE A 224 -13.09 17.93 4.27
CA ILE A 224 -13.10 19.15 3.47
C ILE A 224 -14.03 20.21 4.08
N PRO A 225 -13.77 21.51 3.90
CA PRO A 225 -14.62 22.58 4.40
C PRO A 225 -16.07 22.45 3.90
N LYS A 226 -17.05 22.91 4.72
CA LYS A 226 -18.50 22.72 4.46
C LYS A 226 -18.97 23.23 3.10
N ARG A 227 -18.36 24.30 2.57
CA ARG A 227 -18.70 24.91 1.26
C ARG A 227 -18.23 24.11 0.03
N PHE A 228 -17.37 23.08 0.22
CA PHE A 228 -16.87 22.25 -0.87
C PHE A 228 -17.51 20.85 -0.82
N THR A 229 -17.79 20.28 -1.98
CA THR A 229 -18.36 18.92 -2.11
C THR A 229 -17.30 17.87 -2.40
N ALA A 230 -16.12 18.29 -2.87
CA ALA A 230 -14.99 17.43 -3.17
C ALA A 230 -13.67 18.11 -2.80
N GLY A 231 -12.63 17.32 -2.56
CA GLY A 231 -11.29 17.79 -2.26
C GLY A 231 -10.27 16.68 -2.33
N PHE A 232 -9.00 17.05 -2.23
CA PHE A 232 -7.85 16.15 -2.25
C PHE A 232 -7.23 16.06 -0.86
N PHE A 233 -6.72 14.88 -0.53
CA PHE A 233 -5.97 14.66 0.70
C PHE A 233 -4.78 13.73 0.46
N SER A 234 -3.76 13.82 1.31
CA SER A 234 -2.66 12.85 1.29
C SER A 234 -3.21 11.46 1.59
N PHE A 235 -3.00 10.51 0.68
CA PHE A 235 -3.58 9.18 0.77
C PHE A 235 -2.60 8.16 1.35
N ALA A 236 -1.37 8.13 0.86
CA ALA A 236 -0.33 7.24 1.34
C ALA A 236 1.06 7.84 1.08
N LYS A 237 2.06 7.39 1.86
CA LYS A 237 3.48 7.64 1.62
C LYS A 237 4.22 6.31 1.74
N ALA A 238 5.04 5.97 0.76
CA ALA A 238 5.99 4.86 0.85
C ALA A 238 7.40 5.41 1.05
N THR A 239 8.18 4.80 1.95
CA THR A 239 9.61 5.09 2.14
C THR A 239 10.37 3.79 2.17
N PHE A 240 11.43 3.71 1.41
CA PHE A 240 12.33 2.56 1.33
C PHE A 240 13.69 2.98 1.88
N THR A 241 14.24 2.21 2.81
CA THR A 241 15.63 2.35 3.26
C THR A 241 16.47 1.31 2.55
N LEU A 242 17.52 1.75 1.88
CA LEU A 242 18.44 0.91 1.13
C LEU A 242 19.55 0.36 2.04
N ALA A 243 20.32 -0.60 1.53
CA ALA A 243 21.40 -1.22 2.29
C ALA A 243 22.57 -0.27 2.60
N ASN A 244 22.74 0.78 1.80
CA ASN A 244 23.71 1.87 2.02
C ASN A 244 23.22 2.92 3.03
N GLY A 245 22.02 2.76 3.60
CA GLY A 245 21.40 3.72 4.51
C GLY A 245 20.59 4.82 3.85
N GLU A 246 20.65 4.95 2.53
CA GLU A 246 19.86 5.93 1.77
C GLU A 246 18.38 5.69 1.95
N ARG A 247 17.59 6.77 2.01
CA ARG A 247 16.13 6.72 2.15
C ARG A 247 15.48 7.42 0.97
N VAL A 248 14.71 6.67 0.20
CA VAL A 248 13.93 7.20 -0.93
C VAL A 248 12.44 7.09 -0.62
N SER A 249 11.67 8.09 -1.01
CA SER A 249 10.24 8.11 -0.70
C SER A 249 9.42 8.79 -1.79
N THR A 250 8.17 8.38 -1.89
CA THR A 250 7.15 9.06 -2.67
C THR A 250 5.82 9.05 -1.91
N GLY A 251 4.95 10.01 -2.20
CA GLY A 251 3.64 10.13 -1.57
C GLY A 251 2.58 10.46 -2.58
N ILE A 252 1.37 9.98 -2.36
CA ILE A 252 0.23 10.23 -3.25
C ILE A 252 -0.91 10.93 -2.55
N ALA A 253 -1.61 11.78 -3.29
CA ALA A 253 -2.88 12.37 -2.91
C ALA A 253 -4.02 11.71 -3.69
N ARG A 254 -5.21 11.66 -3.09
CA ARG A 254 -6.44 11.16 -3.74
C ARG A 254 -7.62 12.06 -3.41
N GLY A 255 -8.51 12.17 -4.39
CA GLY A 255 -9.74 12.91 -4.23
C GLY A 255 -10.79 12.14 -3.44
N CYS A 256 -11.61 12.85 -2.65
CA CYS A 256 -12.83 12.34 -2.06
C CYS A 256 -13.98 13.32 -2.25
N ARG A 257 -15.21 12.81 -2.15
CA ARG A 257 -16.45 13.60 -2.10
C ARG A 257 -17.02 13.52 -0.68
N ALA A 258 -17.45 14.65 -0.15
CA ALA A 258 -18.07 14.70 1.16
C ALA A 258 -19.60 14.54 1.05
N ARG A 259 -20.16 13.84 2.05
CA ARG A 259 -21.60 13.73 2.28
C ARG A 259 -21.96 14.11 3.71
#